data_649a91d1d37ea34f2fdb543d28aeacff
#
_entry.id   649a91d1d37ea34f2fdb543d28aeacff
#
_cell.length_a   1.000
_cell.length_b   1.000
_cell.length_c   1.000
_cell.angle_alpha   90.00
_cell.angle_beta   90.00
_cell.angle_gamma   90.00
#
_symmetry.space_group_name_H-M   'P 1'
#
loop_
_entity.id
_entity.type
_entity.pdbx_description
1 polymer ?
#
loop_
_entity_poly.entity_id
_entity_poly.type
_entity_poly.pdbx_seq_one_letter_code
_entity_poly.pdbx_strand_id
1 'polypeptide(L)'
;MGMSIKQLRAFLAVAHTLNFAHASERLNMSQPALSLAIKGLEDSLGGALLLRTTRKVTLTQEGETLLNMGRQLLADWENTEEAMRQRFTLQRGKISIAAMPSFAANVLPQVLKTFRDCYSGINVTVHDVINEQVIEMVSEGRVEMGIAFEPDYSGQLHFTPLGVDRFVAIVPPTSRLAGRERIAWRELLTLDFITLQRPSAVRLMLEEQLVQSGHTLDVALESHQLVTVGRMVANGLGGSAVPALCRTQMTELGATCIELDGPVIQRRIGVLRSAHHKLSTASGMLVDALKKAYLA
;
A
#
# COMPACT_ATOMS: atom_id res chain seq x y z
N MET A 1 37.57 -9.18 0.66
CA MET A 1 36.70 -8.31 1.49
C MET A 1 35.26 -8.67 1.17
N GLY A 2 34.36 -8.74 2.17
CA GLY A 2 32.98 -9.09 1.92
C GLY A 2 32.13 -7.88 1.47
N MET A 3 30.92 -8.14 1.01
CA MET A 3 29.89 -7.15 0.67
C MET A 3 29.59 -6.22 1.85
N SER A 4 29.46 -4.92 1.60
CA SER A 4 29.05 -3.93 2.61
C SER A 4 27.60 -3.47 2.38
N ILE A 5 26.92 -3.04 3.45
CA ILE A 5 25.56 -2.48 3.38
C ILE A 5 25.50 -1.25 2.46
N LYS A 6 26.55 -0.43 2.44
CA LYS A 6 26.64 0.73 1.54
C LYS A 6 26.66 0.32 0.07
N GLN A 7 27.40 -0.74 -0.26
CA GLN A 7 27.44 -1.29 -1.62
C GLN A 7 26.12 -1.96 -1.99
N LEU A 8 25.48 -2.67 -1.05
CA LEU A 8 24.17 -3.27 -1.27
C LEU A 8 23.10 -2.20 -1.54
N ARG A 9 23.06 -1.13 -0.74
CA ARG A 9 22.14 0.03 -0.98
C ARG A 9 22.38 0.65 -2.36
N ALA A 10 23.64 0.83 -2.75
CA ALA A 10 23.99 1.36 -4.05
C ALA A 10 23.48 0.48 -5.19
N PHE A 11 23.65 -0.83 -5.09
CA PHE A 11 23.15 -1.80 -6.06
C PHE A 11 21.62 -1.78 -6.13
N LEU A 12 20.91 -1.87 -4.99
CA LEU A 12 19.45 -1.89 -4.95
C LEU A 12 18.83 -0.61 -5.55
N ALA A 13 19.44 0.56 -5.35
CA ALA A 13 19.00 1.80 -5.96
C ALA A 13 19.12 1.77 -7.49
N VAL A 14 20.24 1.26 -8.03
CA VAL A 14 20.41 1.13 -9.50
C VAL A 14 19.52 0.03 -10.05
N ALA A 15 19.38 -1.09 -9.37
CA ALA A 15 18.51 -2.19 -9.77
C ALA A 15 17.03 -1.77 -9.87
N HIS A 16 16.59 -0.87 -9.00
CA HIS A 16 15.23 -0.33 -9.00
C HIS A 16 15.00 0.69 -10.12
N THR A 17 15.97 1.59 -10.35
CA THR A 17 15.80 2.68 -11.32
C THR A 17 16.26 2.32 -12.73
N LEU A 18 17.11 1.28 -12.86
CA LEU A 18 17.85 0.92 -14.07
C LEU A 18 18.59 2.12 -14.70
N ASN A 19 18.92 3.11 -13.87
CA ASN A 19 19.54 4.37 -14.28
C ASN A 19 20.48 4.90 -13.17
N PHE A 20 21.76 5.03 -13.51
CA PHE A 20 22.80 5.49 -12.57
C PHE A 20 22.60 6.95 -12.13
N ALA A 21 22.11 7.83 -13.01
CA ALA A 21 21.87 9.24 -12.68
C ALA A 21 20.76 9.36 -11.63
N HIS A 22 19.61 8.76 -11.90
CA HIS A 22 18.48 8.76 -10.95
C HIS A 22 18.84 8.06 -9.62
N ALA A 23 19.60 6.96 -9.67
CA ALA A 23 20.04 6.28 -8.45
C ALA A 23 21.01 7.14 -7.62
N SER A 24 21.91 7.88 -8.28
CA SER A 24 22.87 8.75 -7.60
C SER A 24 22.18 9.94 -6.92
N GLU A 25 21.20 10.57 -7.56
CA GLU A 25 20.36 11.61 -6.98
C GLU A 25 19.62 11.08 -5.75
N ARG A 26 18.97 9.91 -5.87
CA ARG A 26 18.21 9.27 -4.78
C ARG A 26 19.07 8.94 -3.56
N LEU A 27 20.34 8.61 -3.77
CA LEU A 27 21.28 8.28 -2.69
C LEU A 27 22.13 9.48 -2.23
N ASN A 28 21.94 10.66 -2.81
CA ASN A 28 22.80 11.84 -2.57
C ASN A 28 24.30 11.50 -2.75
N MET A 29 24.61 10.74 -3.81
CA MET A 29 25.97 10.33 -4.17
C MET A 29 26.34 10.86 -5.56
N SER A 30 27.64 11.07 -5.84
CA SER A 30 28.08 11.30 -7.21
C SER A 30 28.00 9.99 -8.03
N GLN A 31 27.71 10.09 -9.34
CA GLN A 31 27.69 8.90 -10.22
C GLN A 31 29.00 8.10 -10.21
N PRO A 32 30.21 8.73 -10.20
CA PRO A 32 31.46 7.99 -10.06
C PRO A 32 31.54 7.18 -8.75
N ALA A 33 31.11 7.79 -7.63
CA ALA A 33 31.11 7.10 -6.33
C ALA A 33 30.12 5.93 -6.32
N LEU A 34 28.93 6.09 -6.91
CA LEU A 34 27.94 5.03 -7.07
C LEU A 34 28.50 3.88 -7.95
N SER A 35 29.11 4.23 -9.08
CA SER A 35 29.70 3.25 -10.00
C SER A 35 30.85 2.44 -9.34
N LEU A 36 31.67 3.13 -8.55
CA LEU A 36 32.76 2.48 -7.79
C LEU A 36 32.22 1.55 -6.70
N ALA A 37 31.16 1.96 -6.00
CA ALA A 37 30.51 1.13 -4.97
C ALA A 37 29.96 -0.17 -5.57
N ILE A 38 29.31 -0.09 -6.74
CA ILE A 38 28.78 -1.27 -7.44
C ILE A 38 29.91 -2.14 -7.97
N LYS A 39 30.93 -1.54 -8.59
CA LYS A 39 32.10 -2.32 -9.05
C LYS A 39 32.76 -3.07 -7.89
N GLY A 40 32.97 -2.42 -6.74
CA GLY A 40 33.52 -3.08 -5.56
C GLY A 40 32.61 -4.20 -5.02
N LEU A 41 31.28 -4.11 -5.21
CA LEU A 41 30.35 -5.18 -4.89
C LEU A 41 30.52 -6.36 -5.85
N GLU A 42 30.52 -6.11 -7.16
CA GLU A 42 30.72 -7.09 -8.23
C GLU A 42 32.07 -7.82 -8.05
N ASP A 43 33.14 -7.07 -7.77
CA ASP A 43 34.47 -7.64 -7.47
C ASP A 43 34.44 -8.53 -6.22
N SER A 44 33.72 -8.14 -5.18
CA SER A 44 33.63 -8.93 -3.93
C SER A 44 32.83 -10.22 -4.07
N LEU A 45 31.85 -10.25 -5.00
CA LEU A 45 31.00 -11.41 -5.29
C LEU A 45 31.56 -12.27 -6.43
N GLY A 46 32.53 -11.78 -7.17
CA GLY A 46 33.18 -12.50 -8.24
C GLY A 46 32.46 -12.53 -9.57
N GLY A 47 31.47 -11.62 -9.77
CA GLY A 47 30.72 -11.59 -11.02
C GLY A 47 29.93 -10.31 -11.21
N ALA A 48 29.50 -10.05 -12.47
CA ALA A 48 28.70 -8.90 -12.82
C ALA A 48 27.23 -9.07 -12.37
N LEU A 49 26.68 -8.05 -11.73
CA LEU A 49 25.28 -7.97 -11.32
C LEU A 49 24.45 -7.16 -12.32
N LEU A 50 25.12 -6.28 -13.08
CA LEU A 50 24.50 -5.39 -14.05
C LEU A 50 25.14 -5.57 -15.42
N LEU A 51 24.32 -5.65 -16.45
CA LEU A 51 24.73 -5.52 -17.83
C LEU A 51 24.60 -4.05 -18.22
N ARG A 52 25.71 -3.43 -18.64
CA ARG A 52 25.79 -2.01 -18.99
C ARG A 52 26.10 -1.86 -20.47
N THR A 53 25.27 -1.15 -21.17
CA THR A 53 25.55 -0.64 -22.50
C THR A 53 25.50 0.88 -22.45
N THR A 54 25.94 1.55 -23.50
CA THR A 54 25.86 3.03 -23.61
C THR A 54 24.44 3.56 -23.57
N ARG A 55 23.42 2.70 -23.73
CA ARG A 55 21.99 3.10 -23.81
C ARG A 55 21.10 2.46 -22.76
N LYS A 56 21.54 1.38 -22.10
CA LYS A 56 20.68 0.61 -21.21
C LYS A 56 21.47 -0.08 -20.09
N VAL A 57 20.85 -0.10 -18.91
CA VAL A 57 21.28 -0.91 -17.77
C VAL A 57 20.20 -1.98 -17.52
N THR A 58 20.63 -3.25 -17.39
CA THR A 58 19.75 -4.37 -17.03
C THR A 58 20.43 -5.22 -15.97
N LEU A 59 19.65 -6.03 -15.26
CA LEU A 59 20.17 -7.00 -14.31
C LEU A 59 20.70 -8.26 -15.01
N THR A 60 21.71 -8.90 -14.44
CA THR A 60 22.05 -10.29 -14.72
C THR A 60 21.13 -11.21 -13.92
N GLN A 61 21.16 -12.52 -14.15
CA GLN A 61 20.43 -13.49 -13.33
C GLN A 61 20.89 -13.45 -11.86
N GLU A 62 22.19 -13.27 -11.61
CA GLU A 62 22.76 -13.06 -10.30
C GLU A 62 22.31 -11.73 -9.69
N GLY A 63 22.18 -10.68 -10.53
CA GLY A 63 21.64 -9.38 -10.12
C GLY A 63 20.19 -9.47 -9.69
N GLU A 64 19.34 -10.22 -10.38
CA GLU A 64 17.94 -10.45 -9.99
C GLU A 64 17.87 -11.23 -8.66
N THR A 65 18.71 -12.25 -8.51
CA THR A 65 18.80 -13.01 -7.26
C THR A 65 19.21 -12.11 -6.10
N LEU A 66 20.28 -11.28 -6.29
CA LEU A 66 20.72 -10.34 -5.26
C LEU A 66 19.68 -9.24 -5.00
N LEU A 67 18.93 -8.80 -6.00
CA LEU A 67 17.85 -7.83 -5.80
C LEU A 67 16.80 -8.34 -4.79
N ASN A 68 16.37 -9.59 -4.95
CA ASN A 68 15.37 -10.20 -4.07
C ASN A 68 15.92 -10.45 -2.66
N MET A 69 17.09 -11.10 -2.56
CA MET A 69 17.71 -11.38 -1.27
C MET A 69 18.22 -10.12 -0.56
N GLY A 70 18.75 -9.17 -1.33
CA GLY A 70 19.34 -7.95 -0.81
C GLY A 70 18.33 -6.97 -0.23
N ARG A 71 17.12 -6.91 -0.77
CA ARG A 71 16.01 -6.13 -0.19
C ARG A 71 15.69 -6.63 1.21
N GLN A 72 15.57 -7.94 1.37
CA GLN A 72 15.29 -8.55 2.65
C GLN A 72 16.42 -8.29 3.65
N LEU A 73 17.68 -8.51 3.24
CA LEU A 73 18.84 -8.28 4.09
C LEU A 73 18.95 -6.81 4.54
N LEU A 74 18.63 -5.86 3.65
CA LEU A 74 18.66 -4.45 4.01
C LEU A 74 17.56 -4.10 5.02
N ALA A 75 16.37 -4.65 4.85
CA ALA A 75 15.27 -4.47 5.81
C ALA A 75 15.63 -5.06 7.19
N ASP A 76 16.24 -6.25 7.24
CA ASP A 76 16.67 -6.88 8.49
C ASP A 76 17.79 -6.09 9.17
N TRP A 77 18.71 -5.52 8.40
CA TRP A 77 19.74 -4.64 8.92
C TRP A 77 19.12 -3.38 9.57
N GLU A 78 18.20 -2.71 8.88
CA GLU A 78 17.54 -1.50 9.36
C GLU A 78 16.71 -1.79 10.62
N ASN A 79 16.02 -2.93 10.65
CA ASN A 79 15.29 -3.39 11.84
C ASN A 79 16.23 -3.71 13.00
N THR A 80 17.41 -4.27 12.74
CA THR A 80 18.41 -4.57 13.76
C THR A 80 18.99 -3.27 14.34
N GLU A 81 19.38 -2.32 13.48
CA GLU A 81 19.85 -1.00 13.94
C GLU A 81 18.79 -0.29 14.80
N GLU A 82 17.54 -0.34 14.37
CA GLU A 82 16.43 0.27 15.10
C GLU A 82 16.16 -0.44 16.44
N ALA A 83 16.14 -1.77 16.46
CA ALA A 83 16.00 -2.56 17.69
C ALA A 83 17.12 -2.25 18.70
N MET A 84 18.35 -2.05 18.21
CA MET A 84 19.46 -1.67 19.06
C MET A 84 19.34 -0.22 19.55
N ARG A 85 18.93 0.71 18.71
CA ARG A 85 18.63 2.09 19.13
C ARG A 85 17.55 2.14 20.20
N GLN A 86 16.48 1.37 20.05
CA GLN A 86 15.38 1.27 21.03
C GLN A 86 15.87 0.74 22.39
N ARG A 87 16.83 -0.18 22.39
CA ARG A 87 17.45 -0.66 23.65
C ARG A 87 18.31 0.40 24.35
N PHE A 88 18.94 1.29 23.57
CA PHE A 88 19.79 2.36 24.11
C PHE A 88 19.04 3.66 24.41
N THR A 89 17.90 3.90 23.74
CA THR A 89 17.08 5.11 23.90
C THR A 89 15.62 4.73 24.04
N LEU A 90 15.18 4.44 25.25
CA LEU A 90 13.77 4.11 25.61
C LEU A 90 12.71 5.13 25.13
N GLN A 91 13.05 6.09 24.27
CA GLN A 91 12.19 7.20 23.87
C GLN A 91 12.10 7.51 22.39
N ARG A 92 12.75 6.81 21.48
CA ARG A 92 12.68 7.09 20.03
C ARG A 92 12.62 5.82 19.22
N GLY A 93 11.49 5.59 18.56
CA GLY A 93 11.29 4.51 17.62
C GLY A 93 10.89 5.05 16.24
N LYS A 94 11.00 4.22 15.20
CA LYS A 94 10.48 4.49 13.87
C LYS A 94 9.60 3.32 13.43
N ILE A 95 8.39 3.62 12.99
CA ILE A 95 7.47 2.66 12.37
C ILE A 95 7.33 3.03 10.90
N SER A 96 7.45 2.06 10.02
CA SER A 96 7.09 2.21 8.61
C SER A 96 5.92 1.28 8.31
N ILE A 97 4.79 1.85 7.93
CA ILE A 97 3.54 1.14 7.63
C ILE A 97 3.08 1.46 6.22
N ALA A 98 2.67 0.44 5.48
CA ALA A 98 1.92 0.62 4.24
C ALA A 98 0.43 0.46 4.52
N ALA A 99 -0.42 1.28 3.90
CA ALA A 99 -1.86 1.18 4.08
C ALA A 99 -2.59 1.51 2.78
N MET A 100 -3.65 0.75 2.49
CA MET A 100 -4.52 1.04 1.34
C MET A 100 -5.24 2.38 1.54
N PRO A 101 -5.51 3.15 0.47
CA PRO A 101 -5.98 4.53 0.55
C PRO A 101 -7.26 4.73 1.37
N SER A 102 -8.22 3.80 1.26
CA SER A 102 -9.46 3.85 2.03
C SER A 102 -9.22 3.84 3.55
N PHE A 103 -8.23 3.07 4.01
CA PHE A 103 -7.87 2.98 5.44
C PHE A 103 -6.93 4.12 5.84
N ALA A 104 -5.92 4.39 5.00
CA ALA A 104 -4.92 5.42 5.26
C ALA A 104 -5.53 6.81 5.47
N ALA A 105 -6.53 7.17 4.65
CA ALA A 105 -7.18 8.48 4.74
C ALA A 105 -8.25 8.57 5.83
N ASN A 106 -9.01 7.49 6.07
CA ASN A 106 -10.25 7.59 6.84
C ASN A 106 -10.19 7.01 8.26
N VAL A 107 -9.25 6.10 8.53
CA VAL A 107 -9.15 5.40 9.83
C VAL A 107 -7.81 5.67 10.50
N LEU A 108 -6.73 5.48 9.76
CA LEU A 108 -5.38 5.53 10.32
C LEU A 108 -5.03 6.86 11.03
N PRO A 109 -5.44 8.05 10.56
CA PRO A 109 -5.10 9.31 11.22
C PRO A 109 -5.59 9.40 12.66
N GLN A 110 -6.80 8.94 12.95
CA GLN A 110 -7.37 8.94 14.30
C GLN A 110 -6.63 7.96 15.20
N VAL A 111 -6.27 6.78 14.68
CA VAL A 111 -5.48 5.79 15.42
C VAL A 111 -4.09 6.35 15.74
N LEU A 112 -3.43 6.97 14.75
CA LEU A 112 -2.12 7.58 14.91
C LEU A 112 -2.13 8.75 15.91
N LYS A 113 -3.21 9.54 15.93
CA LYS A 113 -3.37 10.60 16.94
C LYS A 113 -3.33 9.99 18.35
N THR A 114 -4.21 9.04 18.62
CA THR A 114 -4.28 8.36 19.93
C THR A 114 -2.95 7.66 20.28
N PHE A 115 -2.33 7.03 19.27
CA PHE A 115 -1.03 6.37 19.44
C PHE A 115 0.07 7.37 19.83
N ARG A 116 0.16 8.52 19.15
CA ARG A 116 1.15 9.55 19.43
C ARG A 116 0.95 10.26 20.77
N ASP A 117 -0.29 10.37 21.23
CA ASP A 117 -0.60 10.91 22.57
C ASP A 117 0.03 10.02 23.67
N CYS A 118 0.12 8.70 23.43
CA CYS A 118 0.76 7.75 24.34
C CYS A 118 2.27 7.58 24.10
N TYR A 119 2.73 7.72 22.85
CA TYR A 119 4.10 7.38 22.42
C TYR A 119 4.68 8.49 21.53
N SER A 120 4.83 9.69 22.10
CA SER A 120 5.26 10.91 21.37
C SER A 120 6.64 10.82 20.74
N GLY A 121 7.51 9.94 21.24
CA GLY A 121 8.87 9.72 20.71
C GLY A 121 8.96 8.77 19.51
N ILE A 122 7.82 8.18 19.06
CA ILE A 122 7.81 7.26 17.94
C ILE A 122 7.46 8.01 16.63
N ASN A 123 8.37 7.96 15.67
CA ASN A 123 8.13 8.48 14.32
C ASN A 123 7.42 7.44 13.47
N VAL A 124 6.32 7.81 12.82
CA VAL A 124 5.56 6.92 11.94
C VAL A 124 5.64 7.45 10.51
N THR A 125 6.10 6.59 9.60
CA THR A 125 6.03 6.83 8.16
C THR A 125 4.90 5.99 7.58
N VAL A 126 3.94 6.65 6.93
CA VAL A 126 2.81 6.00 6.26
C VAL A 126 3.07 6.01 4.75
N HIS A 127 3.05 4.83 4.14
CA HIS A 127 3.04 4.65 2.70
C HIS A 127 1.59 4.43 2.27
N ASP A 128 0.94 5.48 1.78
CA ASP A 128 -0.41 5.42 1.20
C ASP A 128 -0.29 4.90 -0.23
N VAL A 129 -0.58 3.62 -0.40
CA VAL A 129 -0.38 2.90 -1.67
C VAL A 129 -1.52 1.92 -1.91
N ILE A 130 -1.74 1.52 -3.17
CA ILE A 130 -2.80 0.57 -3.51
C ILE A 130 -2.60 -0.78 -2.80
N ASN A 131 -3.68 -1.52 -2.63
CA ASN A 131 -3.72 -2.79 -1.87
C ASN A 131 -2.62 -3.78 -2.31
N GLU A 132 -2.39 -3.91 -3.59
CA GLU A 132 -1.38 -4.79 -4.19
C GLU A 132 0.03 -4.38 -3.78
N GLN A 133 0.30 -3.08 -3.78
CA GLN A 133 1.60 -2.54 -3.33
C GLN A 133 1.80 -2.68 -1.82
N VAL A 134 0.73 -2.63 -1.01
CA VAL A 134 0.82 -2.94 0.43
C VAL A 134 1.33 -4.37 0.63
N ILE A 135 0.71 -5.33 -0.07
CA ILE A 135 1.08 -6.75 -0.01
C ILE A 135 2.55 -6.94 -0.45
N GLU A 136 2.93 -6.32 -1.57
CA GLU A 136 4.29 -6.37 -2.10
C GLU A 136 5.31 -5.79 -1.09
N MET A 137 5.04 -4.59 -0.55
CA MET A 137 5.96 -3.94 0.42
C MET A 137 6.18 -4.76 1.68
N VAL A 138 5.15 -5.44 2.18
CA VAL A 138 5.27 -6.33 3.33
C VAL A 138 6.02 -7.61 2.96
N SER A 139 5.72 -8.21 1.80
CA SER A 139 6.38 -9.43 1.32
C SER A 139 7.88 -9.23 1.09
N GLU A 140 8.26 -8.06 0.59
CA GLU A 140 9.66 -7.69 0.34
C GLU A 140 10.37 -7.11 1.58
N GLY A 141 9.69 -7.02 2.72
CA GLY A 141 10.27 -6.44 3.94
C GLY A 141 10.59 -4.94 3.85
N ARG A 142 9.99 -4.21 2.89
CA ARG A 142 10.14 -2.75 2.80
C ARG A 142 9.45 -2.02 3.95
N VAL A 143 8.42 -2.65 4.51
CA VAL A 143 7.73 -2.22 5.73
C VAL A 143 7.53 -3.42 6.66
N GLU A 144 7.47 -3.19 7.97
CA GLU A 144 7.22 -4.26 8.94
C GLU A 144 5.78 -4.77 8.89
N MET A 145 4.83 -3.89 8.56
CA MET A 145 3.41 -4.23 8.50
C MET A 145 2.68 -3.40 7.46
N GLY A 146 1.56 -3.95 6.99
CA GLY A 146 0.66 -3.28 6.08
C GLY A 146 -0.80 -3.42 6.51
N ILE A 147 -1.65 -2.51 6.05
CA ILE A 147 -3.10 -2.62 6.21
C ILE A 147 -3.72 -2.76 4.83
N ALA A 148 -4.34 -3.90 4.61
CA ALA A 148 -4.85 -4.32 3.32
C ALA A 148 -6.12 -5.16 3.47
N PHE A 149 -6.77 -5.43 2.35
CA PHE A 149 -7.75 -6.51 2.28
C PHE A 149 -7.04 -7.86 2.47
N GLU A 150 -7.77 -8.81 3.03
CA GLU A 150 -7.28 -10.17 3.17
C GLU A 150 -6.91 -10.74 1.79
N PRO A 151 -5.66 -11.15 1.58
CA PRO A 151 -5.24 -11.74 0.31
C PRO A 151 -5.86 -13.12 0.13
N ASP A 152 -6.21 -13.50 -1.11
CA ASP A 152 -6.76 -14.82 -1.43
C ASP A 152 -5.74 -15.93 -1.17
N TYR A 153 -4.48 -15.62 -1.30
CA TYR A 153 -3.36 -16.49 -0.96
C TYR A 153 -2.38 -15.75 -0.05
N SER A 154 -2.24 -16.23 1.17
CA SER A 154 -1.38 -15.57 2.18
C SER A 154 0.11 -15.86 1.99
N GLY A 155 0.48 -16.98 1.34
CA GLY A 155 1.88 -17.35 1.15
C GLY A 155 2.68 -17.28 2.44
N GLN A 156 3.71 -16.42 2.45
CA GLN A 156 4.56 -16.15 3.61
C GLN A 156 4.10 -14.93 4.44
N LEU A 157 2.81 -14.60 4.38
CA LEU A 157 2.22 -13.48 5.12
C LEU A 157 1.28 -13.98 6.22
N HIS A 158 1.31 -13.33 7.36
CA HIS A 158 0.29 -13.45 8.39
C HIS A 158 -0.71 -12.33 8.27
N PHE A 159 -1.98 -12.67 8.21
CA PHE A 159 -3.09 -11.74 8.23
C PHE A 159 -3.76 -11.75 9.61
N THR A 160 -3.88 -10.58 10.22
CA THR A 160 -4.62 -10.37 11.46
C THR A 160 -5.84 -9.51 11.14
N PRO A 161 -7.07 -10.08 11.19
CA PRO A 161 -8.27 -9.32 10.84
C PRO A 161 -8.52 -8.19 11.84
N LEU A 162 -8.91 -7.03 11.32
CA LEU A 162 -9.43 -5.89 12.10
C LEU A 162 -10.94 -5.81 12.00
N GLY A 163 -11.52 -6.04 10.81
CA GLY A 163 -12.94 -5.99 10.57
C GLY A 163 -13.30 -6.36 9.14
N VAL A 164 -14.52 -6.01 8.75
CA VAL A 164 -15.04 -6.22 7.39
C VAL A 164 -15.43 -4.87 6.82
N ASP A 165 -15.01 -4.58 5.60
CA ASP A 165 -15.49 -3.43 4.83
C ASP A 165 -16.42 -3.91 3.72
N ARG A 166 -17.51 -3.19 3.54
CA ARG A 166 -18.49 -3.41 2.49
C ARG A 166 -18.47 -2.26 1.49
N PHE A 167 -19.08 -2.46 0.34
CA PHE A 167 -19.20 -1.40 -0.64
C PHE A 167 -20.50 -0.63 -0.45
N VAL A 168 -20.45 0.67 -0.72
CA VAL A 168 -21.57 1.59 -0.77
C VAL A 168 -21.58 2.31 -2.10
N ALA A 169 -22.78 2.66 -2.58
CA ALA A 169 -22.92 3.51 -3.74
C ALA A 169 -22.58 4.95 -3.39
N ILE A 170 -21.98 5.65 -4.35
CA ILE A 170 -21.86 7.11 -4.35
C ILE A 170 -22.49 7.64 -5.63
N VAL A 171 -23.32 8.68 -5.49
CA VAL A 171 -24.05 9.31 -6.58
C VAL A 171 -23.95 10.83 -6.49
N PRO A 172 -24.17 11.57 -7.59
CA PRO A 172 -24.28 13.02 -7.55
C PRO A 172 -25.39 13.45 -6.59
N PRO A 173 -25.24 14.57 -5.85
CA PRO A 173 -26.31 15.09 -4.98
C PRO A 173 -27.59 15.47 -5.75
N THR A 174 -27.45 15.73 -7.05
CA THR A 174 -28.57 16.04 -7.95
C THR A 174 -29.21 14.79 -8.57
N SER A 175 -28.67 13.60 -8.30
CA SER A 175 -29.23 12.35 -8.83
C SER A 175 -30.59 12.05 -8.21
N ARG A 176 -31.50 11.48 -9.03
CA ARG A 176 -32.79 10.95 -8.54
C ARG A 176 -32.65 9.89 -7.44
N LEU A 177 -31.45 9.30 -7.32
CA LEU A 177 -31.14 8.28 -6.32
C LEU A 177 -30.70 8.89 -4.99
N ALA A 178 -30.27 10.17 -4.95
CA ALA A 178 -29.63 10.78 -3.78
C ALA A 178 -30.53 10.88 -2.52
N GLY A 179 -31.84 10.88 -2.69
CA GLY A 179 -32.79 10.90 -1.57
C GLY A 179 -33.12 9.52 -0.97
N ARG A 180 -32.46 8.44 -1.45
CA ARG A 180 -32.77 7.08 -1.02
C ARG A 180 -31.77 6.60 0.01
N GLU A 181 -32.24 5.83 0.99
CA GLU A 181 -31.36 5.19 1.98
C GLU A 181 -30.64 3.97 1.41
N ARG A 182 -31.31 3.29 0.44
CA ARG A 182 -30.83 2.04 -0.14
C ARG A 182 -31.23 1.92 -1.61
N ILE A 183 -30.32 1.39 -2.44
CA ILE A 183 -30.55 1.14 -3.87
C ILE A 183 -30.03 -0.24 -4.29
N ALA A 184 -30.64 -0.81 -5.33
CA ALA A 184 -30.13 -2.03 -5.95
C ALA A 184 -28.97 -1.70 -6.91
N TRP A 185 -28.06 -2.66 -7.12
CA TRP A 185 -26.98 -2.51 -8.10
C TRP A 185 -27.49 -2.14 -9.49
N ARG A 186 -28.58 -2.76 -9.95
CA ARG A 186 -29.20 -2.44 -11.25
C ARG A 186 -29.57 -0.97 -11.40
N GLU A 187 -29.92 -0.29 -10.30
CA GLU A 187 -30.26 1.14 -10.33
C GLU A 187 -29.01 2.00 -10.42
N LEU A 188 -27.96 1.65 -9.66
CA LEU A 188 -26.66 2.32 -9.73
C LEU A 188 -26.03 2.17 -11.15
N LEU A 189 -26.12 0.98 -11.72
CA LEU A 189 -25.58 0.66 -13.05
C LEU A 189 -26.35 1.30 -14.21
N THR A 190 -27.47 2.04 -13.94
CA THR A 190 -28.09 2.89 -14.98
C THR A 190 -27.38 4.24 -15.15
N LEU A 191 -26.46 4.59 -14.26
CA LEU A 191 -25.62 5.77 -14.36
C LEU A 191 -24.32 5.39 -15.09
N ASP A 192 -23.68 6.38 -15.71
CA ASP A 192 -22.29 6.21 -16.17
C ASP A 192 -21.42 5.79 -15.00
N PHE A 193 -20.83 4.58 -15.10
CA PHE A 193 -20.11 4.04 -13.96
C PHE A 193 -18.66 4.51 -13.95
N ILE A 194 -18.24 5.07 -12.81
CA ILE A 194 -16.89 5.56 -12.58
C ILE A 194 -16.18 4.62 -11.60
N THR A 195 -14.96 4.20 -11.92
CA THR A 195 -14.22 3.27 -11.04
C THR A 195 -12.73 3.56 -11.00
N LEU A 196 -12.00 2.74 -10.25
CA LEU A 196 -10.54 2.78 -10.26
C LEU A 196 -9.98 2.12 -11.51
N GLN A 197 -8.88 2.65 -12.06
CA GLN A 197 -8.14 2.02 -13.13
C GLN A 197 -7.38 0.78 -12.61
N ARG A 198 -7.06 -0.15 -13.50
CA ARG A 198 -6.25 -1.32 -13.16
C ARG A 198 -4.75 -0.97 -13.03
N PRO A 199 -4.00 -1.66 -12.14
CA PRO A 199 -4.46 -2.71 -11.23
C PRO A 199 -5.16 -2.11 -9.99
N SER A 200 -6.25 -2.72 -9.54
CA SER A 200 -6.99 -2.31 -8.33
C SER A 200 -7.82 -3.45 -7.78
N ALA A 201 -7.55 -3.89 -6.55
CA ALA A 201 -8.36 -4.90 -5.85
C ALA A 201 -9.82 -4.46 -5.69
N VAL A 202 -10.07 -3.17 -5.45
CA VAL A 202 -11.43 -2.60 -5.38
C VAL A 202 -12.19 -2.86 -6.68
N ARG A 203 -11.58 -2.54 -7.83
CA ARG A 203 -12.19 -2.77 -9.14
C ARG A 203 -12.40 -4.25 -9.41
N LEU A 204 -11.39 -5.08 -9.16
CA LEU A 204 -11.47 -6.52 -9.40
C LEU A 204 -12.60 -7.17 -8.60
N MET A 205 -12.74 -6.83 -7.31
CA MET A 205 -13.84 -7.31 -6.47
C MET A 205 -15.21 -6.91 -7.02
N LEU A 206 -15.36 -5.67 -7.50
CA LEU A 206 -16.62 -5.22 -8.10
C LEU A 206 -16.94 -6.00 -9.36
N GLU A 207 -15.97 -6.14 -10.27
CA GLU A 207 -16.16 -6.86 -11.54
C GLU A 207 -16.54 -8.34 -11.30
N GLU A 208 -15.79 -9.05 -10.44
CA GLU A 208 -16.01 -10.47 -10.15
C GLU A 208 -17.39 -10.72 -9.49
N GLN A 209 -17.72 -9.95 -8.47
CA GLN A 209 -18.96 -10.17 -7.72
C GLN A 209 -20.19 -9.75 -8.53
N LEU A 210 -20.10 -8.72 -9.34
CA LEU A 210 -21.19 -8.30 -10.22
C LEU A 210 -21.43 -9.33 -11.32
N VAL A 211 -20.37 -9.85 -11.94
CA VAL A 211 -20.49 -10.92 -12.96
C VAL A 211 -21.13 -12.18 -12.36
N GLN A 212 -20.70 -12.61 -11.15
CA GLN A 212 -21.31 -13.76 -10.46
C GLN A 212 -22.79 -13.54 -10.16
N SER A 213 -23.24 -12.30 -10.06
CA SER A 213 -24.64 -11.92 -9.78
C SER A 213 -25.42 -11.57 -11.06
N GLY A 214 -24.87 -11.85 -12.24
CA GLY A 214 -25.53 -11.62 -13.52
C GLY A 214 -25.53 -10.16 -13.98
N HIS A 215 -24.67 -9.32 -13.40
CA HIS A 215 -24.49 -7.94 -13.82
C HIS A 215 -23.18 -7.75 -14.57
N THR A 216 -23.17 -6.85 -15.55
CA THR A 216 -21.97 -6.38 -16.24
C THR A 216 -21.63 -4.98 -15.78
N LEU A 217 -20.34 -4.73 -15.56
CA LEU A 217 -19.83 -3.41 -15.22
C LEU A 217 -19.37 -2.71 -16.51
N ASP A 218 -20.19 -1.79 -17.02
CA ASP A 218 -19.79 -0.92 -18.12
C ASP A 218 -19.15 0.35 -17.55
N VAL A 219 -17.83 0.50 -17.77
CA VAL A 219 -17.03 1.58 -17.17
C VAL A 219 -16.96 2.74 -18.14
N ALA A 220 -17.58 3.87 -17.78
CA ALA A 220 -17.54 5.10 -18.56
C ALA A 220 -16.28 5.92 -18.29
N LEU A 221 -15.85 6.00 -17.02
CA LEU A 221 -14.67 6.77 -16.60
C LEU A 221 -13.86 6.00 -15.55
N GLU A 222 -12.56 6.20 -15.57
CA GLU A 222 -11.67 5.60 -14.57
C GLU A 222 -10.59 6.56 -14.10
N SER A 223 -10.17 6.39 -12.84
CA SER A 223 -9.11 7.19 -12.23
C SER A 223 -8.27 6.33 -11.30
N HIS A 224 -7.06 6.79 -11.00
CA HIS A 224 -6.16 6.07 -10.09
C HIS A 224 -6.52 6.25 -8.60
N GLN A 225 -7.17 7.35 -8.24
CA GLN A 225 -7.40 7.74 -6.84
C GLN A 225 -8.90 7.78 -6.51
N LEU A 226 -9.27 7.20 -5.34
CA LEU A 226 -10.64 7.24 -4.83
C LEU A 226 -11.18 8.68 -4.65
N VAL A 227 -10.30 9.60 -4.23
CA VAL A 227 -10.67 11.02 -4.08
C VAL A 227 -11.07 11.64 -5.41
N THR A 228 -10.39 11.28 -6.49
CA THR A 228 -10.73 11.74 -7.85
C THR A 228 -12.06 11.16 -8.30
N VAL A 229 -12.29 9.85 -8.06
CA VAL A 229 -13.58 9.20 -8.33
C VAL A 229 -14.72 9.93 -7.59
N GLY A 230 -14.53 10.20 -6.28
CA GLY A 230 -15.52 10.93 -5.48
C GLY A 230 -15.82 12.34 -6.03
N ARG A 231 -14.81 13.08 -6.47
CA ARG A 231 -15.00 14.39 -7.10
C ARG A 231 -15.68 14.32 -8.46
N MET A 232 -15.36 13.32 -9.28
CA MET A 232 -16.06 13.09 -10.56
C MET A 232 -17.56 12.84 -10.31
N VAL A 233 -17.89 11.99 -9.35
CA VAL A 233 -19.27 11.72 -8.96
C VAL A 233 -19.95 12.98 -8.44
N ALA A 234 -19.33 13.71 -7.51
CA ALA A 234 -19.89 14.94 -6.95
C ALA A 234 -20.20 16.01 -8.03
N ASN A 235 -19.42 16.03 -9.12
CA ASN A 235 -19.64 16.93 -10.25
C ASN A 235 -20.64 16.40 -11.30
N GLY A 236 -21.33 15.29 -11.03
CA GLY A 236 -22.40 14.81 -11.89
C GLY A 236 -21.97 13.95 -13.07
N LEU A 237 -20.71 13.48 -13.10
CA LEU A 237 -20.18 12.68 -14.22
C LEU A 237 -20.69 11.23 -14.23
N GLY A 238 -21.35 10.78 -13.15
CA GLY A 238 -21.88 9.41 -13.06
C GLY A 238 -22.00 8.94 -11.62
N GLY A 239 -22.07 7.62 -11.43
CA GLY A 239 -22.10 6.96 -10.12
C GLY A 239 -20.91 6.03 -9.92
N SER A 240 -20.68 5.63 -8.69
CA SER A 240 -19.63 4.66 -8.37
C SER A 240 -19.99 3.82 -7.15
N ALA A 241 -19.24 2.76 -6.90
CA ALA A 241 -19.26 2.02 -5.65
C ALA A 241 -17.87 2.04 -5.01
N VAL A 242 -17.80 2.38 -3.74
CA VAL A 242 -16.55 2.54 -2.99
C VAL A 242 -16.62 1.80 -1.67
N PRO A 243 -15.46 1.46 -1.05
CA PRO A 243 -15.41 0.93 0.31
C PRO A 243 -16.14 1.86 1.30
N ALA A 244 -16.96 1.30 2.21
CA ALA A 244 -17.74 2.07 3.17
C ALA A 244 -16.86 2.90 4.13
N LEU A 245 -15.62 2.51 4.33
CA LEU A 245 -14.62 3.32 5.04
C LEU A 245 -14.44 4.72 4.43
N CYS A 246 -14.69 4.87 3.13
CA CYS A 246 -14.60 6.17 2.44
C CYS A 246 -15.85 7.03 2.60
N ARG A 247 -16.92 6.59 3.30
CA ARG A 247 -18.21 7.28 3.35
C ARG A 247 -18.08 8.76 3.75
N THR A 248 -17.40 9.03 4.87
CA THR A 248 -17.20 10.41 5.34
C THR A 248 -16.46 11.24 4.31
N GLN A 249 -15.36 10.73 3.78
CA GLN A 249 -14.57 11.39 2.73
C GLN A 249 -15.43 11.70 1.49
N MET A 250 -16.22 10.74 1.01
CA MET A 250 -17.07 10.95 -0.17
C MET A 250 -18.14 12.02 0.07
N THR A 251 -18.71 12.05 1.28
CA THR A 251 -19.67 13.09 1.68
C THR A 251 -19.02 14.48 1.74
N GLU A 252 -17.83 14.59 2.30
CA GLU A 252 -17.03 15.83 2.33
C GLU A 252 -16.63 16.29 0.92
N LEU A 253 -16.42 15.37 -0.01
CA LEU A 253 -16.18 15.68 -1.41
C LEU A 253 -17.45 16.16 -2.16
N GLY A 254 -18.62 16.04 -1.55
CA GLY A 254 -19.90 16.49 -2.11
C GLY A 254 -20.71 15.39 -2.81
N ALA A 255 -20.30 14.13 -2.73
CA ALA A 255 -21.09 13.00 -3.22
C ALA A 255 -22.09 12.51 -2.16
N THR A 256 -23.18 11.91 -2.59
CA THR A 256 -24.17 11.26 -1.70
C THR A 256 -23.88 9.78 -1.61
N CYS A 257 -23.68 9.29 -0.38
CA CYS A 257 -23.46 7.88 -0.10
C CYS A 257 -24.77 7.17 0.21
N ILE A 258 -25.00 6.02 -0.43
CA ILE A 258 -26.23 5.23 -0.32
C ILE A 258 -25.86 3.77 -0.07
N GLU A 259 -26.64 3.07 0.77
CA GLU A 259 -26.46 1.63 0.96
C GLU A 259 -26.81 0.86 -0.33
N LEU A 260 -26.07 -0.21 -0.59
CA LEU A 260 -26.35 -1.11 -1.71
C LEU A 260 -27.12 -2.34 -1.21
N ASP A 261 -28.21 -2.66 -1.91
CA ASP A 261 -28.87 -3.95 -1.78
C ASP A 261 -28.02 -5.04 -2.47
N GLY A 262 -28.28 -6.31 -2.14
CA GLY A 262 -27.50 -7.44 -2.65
C GLY A 262 -27.25 -7.46 -4.15
N PRO A 263 -26.12 -8.02 -4.58
CA PRO A 263 -25.16 -8.75 -3.74
C PRO A 263 -24.36 -7.84 -2.82
N VAL A 264 -24.16 -8.27 -1.57
CA VAL A 264 -23.32 -7.55 -0.61
C VAL A 264 -21.85 -7.86 -0.93
N ILE A 265 -21.19 -6.89 -1.53
CA ILE A 265 -19.75 -6.98 -1.81
C ILE A 265 -19.00 -6.48 -0.58
N GLN A 266 -18.23 -7.39 0.03
CA GLN A 266 -17.47 -7.08 1.25
C GLN A 266 -16.19 -7.91 1.32
N ARG A 267 -15.19 -7.42 2.05
CA ARG A 267 -13.94 -8.15 2.31
C ARG A 267 -13.39 -7.82 3.69
N ARG A 268 -12.71 -8.79 4.29
CA ARG A 268 -12.00 -8.55 5.55
C ARG A 268 -10.84 -7.60 5.32
N ILE A 269 -10.66 -6.66 6.25
CA ILE A 269 -9.52 -5.76 6.34
C ILE A 269 -8.69 -6.18 7.54
N GLY A 270 -7.39 -6.12 7.42
CA GLY A 270 -6.52 -6.49 8.51
C GLY A 270 -5.09 -6.01 8.36
N VAL A 271 -4.32 -6.35 9.37
CA VAL A 271 -2.88 -6.12 9.40
C VAL A 271 -2.17 -7.31 8.77
N LEU A 272 -1.36 -7.04 7.77
CA LEU A 272 -0.42 -7.96 7.15
C LEU A 272 0.97 -7.79 7.74
N ARG A 273 1.67 -8.87 7.98
CA ARG A 273 3.10 -8.92 8.31
C ARG A 273 3.77 -10.13 7.67
N SER A 274 5.06 -10.08 7.49
CA SER A 274 5.82 -11.25 7.05
C SER A 274 5.75 -12.37 8.12
N ALA A 275 5.66 -13.62 7.68
CA ALA A 275 5.72 -14.79 8.56
C ALA A 275 7.12 -14.98 9.16
N HIS A 276 8.16 -14.51 8.45
CA HIS A 276 9.56 -14.69 8.83
C HIS A 276 10.06 -13.65 9.82
N HIS A 277 9.35 -12.54 10.00
CA HIS A 277 9.80 -11.41 10.83
C HIS A 277 8.83 -11.12 11.95
N LYS A 278 9.37 -10.92 13.14
CA LYS A 278 8.61 -10.41 14.29
C LYS A 278 8.50 -8.88 14.13
N LEU A 279 7.33 -8.36 14.46
CA LEU A 279 7.15 -6.91 14.58
C LEU A 279 8.09 -6.36 15.67
N SER A 280 8.60 -5.16 15.44
CA SER A 280 9.24 -4.39 16.51
C SER A 280 8.23 -4.12 17.64
N THR A 281 8.72 -3.81 18.84
CA THR A 281 7.85 -3.47 19.98
C THR A 281 6.90 -2.32 19.61
N ALA A 282 7.42 -1.29 18.95
CA ALA A 282 6.65 -0.14 18.53
C ALA A 282 5.54 -0.51 17.53
N SER A 283 5.85 -1.34 16.53
CA SER A 283 4.88 -1.83 15.56
C SER A 283 3.82 -2.73 16.21
N GLY A 284 4.21 -3.56 17.19
CA GLY A 284 3.27 -4.36 17.99
C GLY A 284 2.27 -3.49 18.76
N MET A 285 2.74 -2.42 19.40
CA MET A 285 1.88 -1.44 20.09
C MET A 285 0.91 -0.74 19.13
N LEU A 286 1.35 -0.41 17.91
CA LEU A 286 0.46 0.19 16.90
C LEU A 286 -0.61 -0.81 16.44
N VAL A 287 -0.26 -2.09 16.26
CA VAL A 287 -1.25 -3.14 15.96
C VAL A 287 -2.30 -3.26 17.06
N ASP A 288 -1.90 -3.17 18.33
CA ASP A 288 -2.85 -3.22 19.45
C ASP A 288 -3.75 -1.97 19.49
N ALA A 289 -3.20 -0.80 19.14
CA ALA A 289 -4.00 0.43 19.00
C ALA A 289 -5.02 0.30 17.84
N LEU A 290 -4.61 -0.26 16.70
CA LEU A 290 -5.50 -0.53 15.56
C LEU A 290 -6.65 -1.47 15.94
N LYS A 291 -6.35 -2.58 16.64
CA LYS A 291 -7.36 -3.52 17.12
C LYS A 291 -8.38 -2.84 18.07
N LYS A 292 -7.90 -2.05 19.02
CA LYS A 292 -8.78 -1.34 19.95
C LYS A 292 -9.71 -0.35 19.24
N ALA A 293 -9.18 0.39 18.27
CA ALA A 293 -9.96 1.37 17.52
C ALA A 293 -11.02 0.76 16.60
N TYR A 294 -10.83 -0.49 16.18
CA TYR A 294 -11.77 -1.17 15.27
C TYR A 294 -12.79 -2.07 16.00
N LEU A 295 -12.52 -2.42 17.26
CA LEU A 295 -13.43 -3.21 18.11
C LEU A 295 -14.34 -2.33 18.98
N ALA A 296 -14.12 -1.01 19.00
CA ALA A 296 -14.92 -0.01 19.69
C ALA A 296 -15.97 0.60 18.74
#